data_b93b9896aaff21c24a8f3d51142963be
#
_entry.id   b93b9896aaff21c24a8f3d51142963be
#
_cell.length_a   1.000
_cell.length_b   1.000
_cell.length_c   1.000
_cell.angle_alpha   90.00
_cell.angle_beta   90.00
_cell.angle_gamma   90.00
#
_symmetry.space_group_name_H-M   'P 1'
#
loop_
_entity.id
_entity.type
_entity.pdbx_description
1 polymer ?
#
loop_
_entity_poly.entity_id
_entity_poly.type
_entity_poly.pdbx_seq_one_letter_code
_entity_poly.pdbx_strand_id
1 'polypeptide(L)'
;MWDERYKSHDTVYGLKPNVFWASRMALWPAGSVCLPCDGEGRNGVWAAEQGWDVHAFDLSEAGVSKTRQLAQTRGVALSVQVADALTVEHDRTFDVVGLVFAHMPPELRAAFHRRAWSWVKPGGHLVVEGFHRDQLGLNSGGPKMLEMLFHEGTFVQDLVEVEDDTRLVWNARCEQVLDEGPFHQGPAVTCQVVLQKHV
;
A
#
# COMPACT_ATOMS: atom_id res chain seq x y z
N MET A 1 10.45 12.96 -8.86
CA MET A 1 11.20 11.85 -8.21
C MET A 1 10.57 10.49 -8.53
N TRP A 2 9.31 10.20 -8.18
CA TRP A 2 8.66 8.91 -8.51
C TRP A 2 8.51 8.70 -10.01
N ASP A 3 8.07 9.71 -10.74
CA ASP A 3 7.91 9.65 -12.18
C ASP A 3 9.22 9.29 -12.91
N GLU A 4 10.34 9.90 -12.50
CA GLU A 4 11.67 9.56 -13.01
C GLU A 4 12.07 8.11 -12.69
N ARG A 5 11.75 7.64 -11.48
CA ARG A 5 12.01 6.26 -11.07
C ARG A 5 11.25 5.27 -11.95
N TYR A 6 9.95 5.48 -12.14
CA TYR A 6 9.15 4.60 -12.97
C TYR A 6 9.48 4.66 -14.46
N LYS A 7 10.05 5.76 -14.96
CA LYS A 7 10.56 5.84 -16.33
C LYS A 7 11.89 5.12 -16.54
N SER A 8 12.67 4.89 -15.49
CA SER A 8 14.04 4.40 -15.60
C SER A 8 14.17 2.89 -15.90
N HIS A 9 13.14 2.09 -15.68
CA HIS A 9 13.15 0.64 -15.84
C HIS A 9 11.81 0.16 -16.38
N ASP A 10 11.79 -1.01 -17.03
CA ASP A 10 10.54 -1.66 -17.47
C ASP A 10 9.61 -1.93 -16.28
N THR A 11 10.14 -2.47 -15.19
CA THR A 11 9.48 -2.60 -13.90
C THR A 11 10.45 -2.29 -12.76
N VAL A 12 10.02 -1.48 -11.82
CA VAL A 12 10.82 -1.08 -10.65
C VAL A 12 10.66 -2.07 -9.50
N TYR A 13 9.41 -2.48 -9.26
CA TYR A 13 9.03 -3.35 -8.14
C TYR A 13 8.45 -4.69 -8.59
N GLY A 14 8.75 -5.11 -9.84
CA GLY A 14 8.29 -6.38 -10.39
C GLY A 14 6.79 -6.40 -10.73
N LEU A 15 6.32 -7.59 -11.14
CA LEU A 15 4.95 -7.79 -11.64
C LEU A 15 4.10 -8.69 -10.72
N LYS A 16 4.72 -9.30 -9.70
CA LYS A 16 4.01 -10.11 -8.70
C LYS A 16 3.48 -9.22 -7.59
N PRO A 17 2.31 -9.53 -7.02
CA PRO A 17 1.81 -8.79 -5.87
C PRO A 17 2.76 -8.96 -4.68
N ASN A 18 2.72 -8.01 -3.78
CA ASN A 18 3.34 -8.16 -2.48
C ASN A 18 2.76 -9.38 -1.75
N VAL A 19 3.63 -10.18 -1.14
CA VAL A 19 3.25 -11.48 -0.55
C VAL A 19 2.29 -11.32 0.62
N PHE A 20 2.57 -10.36 1.52
CA PHE A 20 1.69 -10.10 2.65
C PHE A 20 0.33 -9.59 2.19
N TRP A 21 0.30 -8.60 1.30
CA TRP A 21 -0.92 -8.10 0.68
C TRP A 21 -1.77 -9.24 0.11
N ALA A 22 -1.22 -10.05 -0.77
CA ALA A 22 -1.92 -11.17 -1.39
C ALA A 22 -2.46 -12.17 -0.36
N SER A 23 -1.66 -12.48 0.67
CA SER A 23 -2.06 -13.41 1.74
C SER A 23 -3.26 -12.90 2.55
N ARG A 24 -3.36 -11.58 2.77
CA ARG A 24 -4.48 -10.98 3.50
C ARG A 24 -5.73 -10.91 2.63
N MET A 25 -5.60 -10.48 1.39
CA MET A 25 -6.72 -10.41 0.44
C MET A 25 -7.38 -11.76 0.21
N ALA A 26 -6.62 -12.85 0.26
CA ALA A 26 -7.15 -14.22 0.12
C ALA A 26 -8.05 -14.68 1.29
N LEU A 27 -8.06 -13.95 2.42
CA LEU A 27 -8.88 -14.29 3.59
C LEU A 27 -10.33 -13.78 3.48
N TRP A 28 -10.62 -12.88 2.55
CA TRP A 28 -11.92 -12.23 2.41
C TRP A 28 -12.54 -12.48 1.04
N PRO A 29 -13.87 -12.53 0.95
CA PRO A 29 -14.54 -12.52 -0.34
C PRO A 29 -14.22 -11.21 -1.07
N ALA A 30 -14.12 -11.29 -2.40
CA ALA A 30 -13.88 -10.10 -3.22
C ALA A 30 -15.00 -9.06 -3.01
N GLY A 31 -14.59 -7.85 -2.79
CA GLY A 31 -15.41 -6.65 -2.59
C GLY A 31 -14.76 -5.46 -3.28
N SER A 32 -14.83 -4.29 -2.66
CA SER A 32 -14.18 -3.07 -3.14
C SER A 32 -12.86 -2.81 -2.43
N VAL A 33 -11.84 -2.39 -3.18
CA VAL A 33 -10.51 -2.08 -2.63
C VAL A 33 -9.96 -0.76 -3.14
N CYS A 34 -9.34 0.01 -2.23
CA CYS A 34 -8.61 1.22 -2.57
C CYS A 34 -7.12 1.02 -2.33
N LEU A 35 -6.31 1.38 -3.32
CA LEU A 35 -4.85 1.29 -3.27
C LEU A 35 -4.21 2.64 -3.59
N PRO A 36 -4.00 3.49 -2.57
CA PRO A 36 -3.21 4.70 -2.72
C PRO A 36 -1.72 4.38 -2.89
N CYS A 37 -1.03 5.14 -3.71
CA CYS A 37 0.41 4.98 -4.00
C CYS A 37 0.75 3.59 -4.57
N ASP A 38 -0.11 3.02 -5.45
CA ASP A 38 0.06 1.66 -6.02
C ASP A 38 1.16 1.58 -7.10
N GLY A 39 1.72 2.72 -7.50
CA GLY A 39 2.84 2.82 -8.42
C GLY A 39 2.54 2.22 -9.79
N GLU A 40 3.22 1.11 -10.13
CA GLU A 40 3.09 0.40 -11.41
C GLU A 40 1.93 -0.63 -11.40
N GLY A 41 1.11 -0.67 -10.35
CA GLY A 41 -0.14 -1.43 -10.32
C GLY A 41 -0.02 -2.92 -10.00
N ARG A 42 1.12 -3.42 -9.56
CA ARG A 42 1.30 -4.87 -9.32
C ARG A 42 0.30 -5.44 -8.31
N ASN A 43 -0.08 -4.66 -7.29
CA ASN A 43 -1.05 -5.08 -6.27
C ASN A 43 -2.48 -4.88 -6.74
N GLY A 44 -2.77 -3.75 -7.37
CA GLY A 44 -4.10 -3.44 -7.89
C GLY A 44 -4.53 -4.35 -9.03
N VAL A 45 -3.65 -4.58 -10.00
CA VAL A 45 -3.93 -5.48 -11.13
C VAL A 45 -4.14 -6.91 -10.65
N TRP A 46 -3.29 -7.39 -9.73
CA TRP A 46 -3.50 -8.72 -9.13
C TRP A 46 -4.83 -8.79 -8.36
N ALA A 47 -5.20 -7.78 -7.60
CA ALA A 47 -6.49 -7.77 -6.90
C ALA A 47 -7.67 -7.83 -7.89
N ALA A 48 -7.58 -7.13 -9.03
CA ALA A 48 -8.57 -7.21 -10.10
C ALA A 48 -8.64 -8.61 -10.73
N GLU A 49 -7.52 -9.31 -10.89
CA GLU A 49 -7.47 -10.73 -11.31
C GLU A 49 -8.21 -11.65 -10.32
N GLN A 50 -8.24 -11.29 -9.03
CA GLN A 50 -8.98 -12.02 -7.99
C GLN A 50 -10.46 -11.60 -7.88
N GLY A 51 -10.94 -10.73 -8.76
CA GLY A 51 -12.34 -10.29 -8.82
C GLY A 51 -12.69 -9.09 -7.93
N TRP A 52 -11.70 -8.40 -7.35
CA TRP A 52 -11.94 -7.18 -6.58
C TRP A 52 -12.31 -5.99 -7.47
N ASP A 53 -13.23 -5.15 -7.01
CA ASP A 53 -13.51 -3.82 -7.59
C ASP A 53 -12.42 -2.85 -7.12
N VAL A 54 -11.41 -2.62 -7.97
CA VAL A 54 -10.18 -1.91 -7.61
C VAL A 54 -10.23 -0.44 -7.98
N HIS A 55 -9.92 0.42 -7.01
CA HIS A 55 -9.65 1.84 -7.18
C HIS A 55 -8.20 2.12 -6.75
N ALA A 56 -7.32 2.32 -7.71
CA ALA A 56 -5.91 2.61 -7.45
C ALA A 56 -5.55 4.03 -7.89
N PHE A 57 -4.56 4.62 -7.27
CA PHE A 57 -4.00 5.89 -7.71
C PHE A 57 -2.55 6.06 -7.26
N ASP A 58 -1.82 6.85 -8.00
CA ASP A 58 -0.45 7.25 -7.67
C ASP A 58 -0.21 8.69 -8.15
N LEU A 59 0.73 9.38 -7.54
CA LEU A 59 1.13 10.72 -7.96
C LEU A 59 1.89 10.70 -9.31
N SER A 60 2.48 9.55 -9.67
CA SER A 60 3.26 9.39 -10.89
C SER A 60 2.39 9.04 -12.09
N GLU A 61 2.43 9.88 -13.10
CA GLU A 61 1.80 9.63 -14.40
C GLU A 61 2.41 8.40 -15.10
N ALA A 62 3.74 8.22 -14.98
CA ALA A 62 4.43 7.05 -15.53
C ALA A 62 3.99 5.75 -14.82
N GLY A 63 3.84 5.76 -13.49
CA GLY A 63 3.32 4.63 -12.72
C GLY A 63 1.91 4.26 -13.16
N VAL A 64 1.00 5.22 -13.18
CA VAL A 64 -0.40 5.03 -13.62
C VAL A 64 -0.49 4.53 -15.06
N SER A 65 0.36 5.04 -15.97
CA SER A 65 0.41 4.55 -17.36
C SER A 65 0.80 3.07 -17.42
N LYS A 66 1.80 2.66 -16.64
CA LYS A 66 2.23 1.26 -16.54
C LYS A 66 1.16 0.37 -15.90
N THR A 67 0.44 0.86 -14.90
CA THR A 67 -0.71 0.15 -14.31
C THR A 67 -1.76 -0.16 -15.37
N ARG A 68 -2.12 0.82 -16.21
CA ARG A 68 -3.08 0.61 -17.32
C ARG A 68 -2.58 -0.42 -18.33
N GLN A 69 -1.30 -0.35 -18.69
CA GLN A 69 -0.68 -1.30 -19.61
C GLN A 69 -0.63 -2.72 -19.03
N LEU A 70 -0.30 -2.86 -17.75
CA LEU A 70 -0.29 -4.14 -17.05
C LEU A 70 -1.70 -4.74 -16.99
N ALA A 71 -2.71 -3.94 -16.65
CA ALA A 71 -4.12 -4.35 -16.63
C ALA A 71 -4.59 -4.83 -18.00
N GLN A 72 -4.26 -4.10 -19.07
CA GLN A 72 -4.56 -4.51 -20.44
C GLN A 72 -3.90 -5.85 -20.78
N THR A 73 -2.63 -6.03 -20.43
CA THR A 73 -1.87 -7.26 -20.67
C THR A 73 -2.46 -8.45 -19.94
N ARG A 74 -2.99 -8.24 -18.73
CA ARG A 74 -3.61 -9.25 -17.88
C ARG A 74 -5.10 -9.47 -18.19
N GLY A 75 -5.70 -8.66 -19.06
CA GLY A 75 -7.11 -8.77 -19.46
C GLY A 75 -8.09 -8.42 -18.34
N VAL A 76 -7.69 -7.54 -17.42
CA VAL A 76 -8.55 -7.08 -16.31
C VAL A 76 -8.84 -5.59 -16.40
N ALA A 77 -9.92 -5.17 -15.74
CA ALA A 77 -10.30 -3.76 -15.62
C ALA A 77 -10.16 -3.30 -14.17
N LEU A 78 -9.66 -2.07 -13.99
CA LEU A 78 -9.65 -1.38 -12.71
C LEU A 78 -9.76 0.13 -12.93
N SER A 79 -10.23 0.85 -11.92
CA SER A 79 -10.14 2.30 -11.90
C SER A 79 -8.75 2.72 -11.46
N VAL A 80 -8.03 3.46 -12.30
CA VAL A 80 -6.72 4.01 -11.93
C VAL A 80 -6.56 5.44 -12.42
N GLN A 81 -6.07 6.33 -11.55
CA GLN A 81 -5.91 7.75 -11.83
C GLN A 81 -4.59 8.32 -11.26
N VAL A 82 -4.13 9.40 -11.86
CA VAL A 82 -3.07 10.23 -11.27
C VAL A 82 -3.71 11.11 -10.22
N ALA A 83 -3.32 10.93 -8.95
CA ALA A 83 -3.87 11.71 -7.85
C ALA A 83 -2.89 11.76 -6.67
N ASP A 84 -2.99 12.86 -5.91
CA ASP A 84 -2.27 13.03 -4.66
C ASP A 84 -3.08 12.42 -3.50
N ALA A 85 -2.48 11.49 -2.78
CA ALA A 85 -3.08 10.81 -1.64
C ALA A 85 -3.50 11.75 -0.48
N LEU A 86 -2.95 12.94 -0.43
CA LEU A 86 -3.28 13.94 0.59
C LEU A 86 -4.48 14.81 0.22
N THR A 87 -4.88 14.83 -1.06
CA THR A 87 -5.94 15.75 -1.53
C THR A 87 -7.06 15.05 -2.29
N VAL A 88 -6.83 13.81 -2.81
CA VAL A 88 -7.86 13.06 -3.55
C VAL A 88 -9.10 12.84 -2.67
N GLU A 89 -10.28 13.04 -3.25
CA GLU A 89 -11.55 12.75 -2.60
C GLU A 89 -12.21 11.52 -3.21
N HIS A 90 -12.86 10.73 -2.37
CA HIS A 90 -13.71 9.61 -2.76
C HIS A 90 -15.15 9.87 -2.28
N ASP A 91 -16.10 9.58 -3.11
CA ASP A 91 -17.54 9.64 -2.82
C ASP A 91 -18.05 8.36 -2.14
N ARG A 92 -17.18 7.38 -1.93
CA ARG A 92 -17.47 6.08 -1.31
C ARG A 92 -16.35 5.60 -0.39
N THR A 93 -16.67 4.62 0.44
CA THR A 93 -15.73 3.85 1.24
C THR A 93 -15.51 2.45 0.67
N PHE A 94 -14.47 1.74 1.13
CA PHE A 94 -14.01 0.48 0.57
C PHE A 94 -13.97 -0.62 1.63
N ASP A 95 -14.15 -1.86 1.20
CA ASP A 95 -14.06 -3.03 2.08
C ASP A 95 -12.63 -3.24 2.57
N VAL A 96 -11.64 -2.91 1.71
CA VAL A 96 -10.22 -2.92 2.06
C VAL A 96 -9.53 -1.65 1.53
N VAL A 97 -8.64 -1.09 2.33
CA VAL A 97 -7.67 -0.07 1.89
C VAL A 97 -6.27 -0.65 2.09
N GLY A 98 -5.41 -0.59 1.08
CA GLY A 98 -4.06 -1.16 1.11
C GLY A 98 -2.96 -0.10 1.03
N LEU A 99 -2.06 -0.08 2.02
CA LEU A 99 -0.87 0.76 2.04
C LEU A 99 0.38 -0.14 1.92
N VAL A 100 0.82 -0.41 0.69
CA VAL A 100 1.96 -1.30 0.44
C VAL A 100 3.18 -0.48 0.07
N PHE A 101 4.13 -0.38 0.99
CA PHE A 101 5.33 0.46 0.90
C PHE A 101 5.06 1.95 0.61
N ALA A 102 3.88 2.43 1.01
CA ALA A 102 3.43 3.81 0.86
C ALA A 102 3.98 4.69 2.01
N HIS A 103 5.28 4.94 1.99
CA HIS A 103 5.95 5.79 2.99
C HIS A 103 5.78 7.28 2.67
N MET A 104 5.43 8.05 3.69
CA MET A 104 5.31 9.51 3.62
C MET A 104 6.38 10.21 4.47
N PRO A 105 6.74 11.46 4.13
CA PRO A 105 7.51 12.32 5.04
C PRO A 105 6.85 12.39 6.41
N PRO A 106 7.62 12.51 7.51
CA PRO A 106 7.10 12.46 8.87
C PRO A 106 5.96 13.42 9.15
N GLU A 107 6.05 14.64 8.61
CA GLU A 107 5.06 15.71 8.77
C GLU A 107 3.72 15.43 8.04
N LEU A 108 3.71 14.54 7.06
CA LEU A 108 2.53 14.18 6.26
C LEU A 108 1.95 12.80 6.65
N ARG A 109 2.74 11.96 7.31
CA ARG A 109 2.43 10.56 7.56
C ARG A 109 1.12 10.36 8.32
N ALA A 110 0.94 11.02 9.45
CA ALA A 110 -0.26 10.87 10.26
C ALA A 110 -1.52 11.35 9.51
N ALA A 111 -1.43 12.47 8.78
CA ALA A 111 -2.54 12.95 7.95
C ALA A 111 -2.89 11.95 6.85
N PHE A 112 -1.89 11.37 6.18
CA PHE A 112 -2.11 10.33 5.16
C PHE A 112 -2.75 9.06 5.74
N HIS A 113 -2.27 8.57 6.89
CA HIS A 113 -2.85 7.38 7.53
C HIS A 113 -4.30 7.62 7.97
N ARG A 114 -4.64 8.79 8.53
CA ARG A 114 -6.03 9.15 8.86
C ARG A 114 -6.92 9.25 7.64
N ARG A 115 -6.42 9.80 6.53
CA ARG A 115 -7.18 9.82 5.26
C ARG A 115 -7.43 8.39 4.76
N ALA A 116 -6.41 7.55 4.73
CA ALA A 116 -6.56 6.15 4.34
C ALA A 116 -7.59 5.42 5.21
N TRP A 117 -7.56 5.68 6.53
CA TRP A 117 -8.55 5.15 7.47
C TRP A 117 -9.97 5.64 7.18
N SER A 118 -10.14 6.90 6.82
CA SER A 118 -11.46 7.46 6.48
C SER A 118 -12.10 6.78 5.27
N TRP A 119 -11.33 6.20 4.37
CA TRP A 119 -11.81 5.46 3.21
C TRP A 119 -12.23 4.01 3.54
N VAL A 120 -11.94 3.51 4.73
CA VAL A 120 -12.36 2.17 5.15
C VAL A 120 -13.83 2.19 5.56
N LYS A 121 -14.64 1.25 5.04
CA LYS A 121 -16.04 1.03 5.47
C LYS A 121 -16.12 0.57 6.93
N PRO A 122 -17.23 0.81 7.64
CA PRO A 122 -17.54 0.05 8.85
C PRO A 122 -17.43 -1.47 8.57
N GLY A 123 -16.72 -2.21 9.44
CA GLY A 123 -16.39 -3.63 9.26
C GLY A 123 -15.25 -3.94 8.30
N GLY A 124 -14.80 -2.95 7.52
CA GLY A 124 -13.70 -3.09 6.55
C GLY A 124 -12.30 -3.07 7.20
N HIS A 125 -11.27 -3.19 6.36
CA HIS A 125 -9.89 -3.37 6.82
C HIS A 125 -8.92 -2.36 6.19
N LEU A 126 -7.93 -1.92 6.99
CA LEU A 126 -6.72 -1.28 6.50
C LEU A 126 -5.58 -2.31 6.56
N VAL A 127 -4.97 -2.62 5.44
CA VAL A 127 -3.83 -3.56 5.32
C VAL A 127 -2.59 -2.77 4.98
N VAL A 128 -1.56 -2.91 5.79
CA VAL A 128 -0.32 -2.15 5.62
C VAL A 128 0.88 -3.07 5.64
N GLU A 129 1.77 -2.93 4.66
CA GLU A 129 3.15 -3.36 4.77
C GLU A 129 4.08 -2.20 4.41
N GLY A 130 5.06 -1.94 5.25
CA GLY A 130 6.09 -0.93 5.02
C GLY A 130 7.39 -1.28 5.74
N PHE A 131 8.46 -0.58 5.40
CA PHE A 131 9.76 -0.86 6.00
C PHE A 131 9.81 -0.47 7.48
N HIS A 132 10.34 -1.38 8.30
CA HIS A 132 10.61 -1.18 9.72
C HIS A 132 11.87 -0.31 9.93
N ARG A 133 12.02 0.28 11.12
CA ARG A 133 13.22 1.05 11.50
C ARG A 133 14.52 0.27 11.38
N ASP A 134 14.50 -1.05 11.61
CA ASP A 134 15.65 -1.95 11.45
C ASP A 134 16.04 -2.17 9.98
N GLN A 135 15.27 -1.65 9.02
CA GLN A 135 15.63 -1.59 7.62
C GLN A 135 16.77 -0.59 7.36
N LEU A 136 16.98 0.37 8.26
CA LEU A 136 18.01 1.38 8.08
C LEU A 136 19.39 0.73 8.01
N GLY A 137 20.11 0.97 6.91
CA GLY A 137 21.41 0.34 6.64
C GLY A 137 21.35 -0.90 5.76
N LEU A 138 20.16 -1.50 5.54
CA LEU A 138 19.98 -2.52 4.52
C LEU A 138 19.81 -1.88 3.13
N ASN A 139 20.20 -2.63 2.08
CA ASN A 139 20.20 -2.13 0.70
C ASN A 139 19.05 -2.68 -0.15
N SER A 140 18.14 -3.41 0.45
CA SER A 140 17.02 -4.07 -0.24
C SER A 140 15.81 -3.16 -0.53
N GLY A 141 15.90 -1.87 -0.25
CA GLY A 141 14.86 -0.86 -0.51
C GLY A 141 14.58 0.02 0.69
N GLY A 142 13.53 0.84 0.56
CA GLY A 142 13.01 1.71 1.61
C GLY A 142 13.67 3.09 1.71
N PRO A 143 13.01 3.97 2.48
CA PRO A 143 13.54 5.28 2.84
C PRO A 143 14.88 5.18 3.57
N LYS A 144 15.76 6.17 3.35
CA LYS A 144 17.05 6.28 4.04
C LYS A 144 16.98 7.18 5.28
N MET A 145 15.81 7.67 5.62
CA MET A 145 15.53 8.48 6.80
C MET A 145 14.75 7.63 7.82
N LEU A 146 15.28 7.55 9.05
CA LEU A 146 14.69 6.74 10.13
C LEU A 146 13.23 7.13 10.44
N GLU A 147 12.94 8.43 10.37
CA GLU A 147 11.64 9.01 10.68
C GLU A 147 10.55 8.62 9.68
N MET A 148 10.93 8.21 8.47
CA MET A 148 10.02 7.70 7.46
C MET A 148 9.71 6.19 7.63
N LEU A 149 10.52 5.48 8.42
CA LEU A 149 10.37 4.05 8.66
C LEU A 149 9.38 3.80 9.81
N PHE A 150 8.74 2.63 9.77
CA PHE A 150 7.70 2.27 10.73
C PHE A 150 8.26 1.50 11.93
N HIS A 151 7.52 1.49 13.00
CA HIS A 151 7.62 0.55 14.11
C HIS A 151 6.22 0.06 14.49
N GLU A 152 6.12 -0.93 15.36
CA GLU A 152 4.84 -1.60 15.67
C GLU A 152 3.77 -0.65 16.25
N GLY A 153 4.19 0.46 16.87
CA GLY A 153 3.27 1.48 17.39
C GLY A 153 2.90 2.60 16.41
N THR A 154 3.49 2.64 15.21
CA THR A 154 3.32 3.78 14.28
C THR A 154 1.85 4.04 13.96
N PHE A 155 1.10 3.01 13.59
CA PHE A 155 -0.29 3.15 13.17
C PHE A 155 -1.22 3.46 14.35
N VAL A 156 -0.96 2.91 15.53
CA VAL A 156 -1.70 3.24 16.75
C VAL A 156 -1.50 4.72 17.10
N GLN A 157 -0.28 5.22 17.01
CA GLN A 157 0.03 6.63 17.28
C GLN A 157 -0.61 7.58 16.25
N ASP A 158 -0.54 7.25 14.96
CA ASP A 158 -1.05 8.09 13.88
C ASP A 158 -2.58 8.09 13.81
N LEU A 159 -3.24 7.07 14.37
CA LEU A 159 -4.70 6.89 14.40
C LEU A 159 -5.30 7.05 15.79
N VAL A 160 -4.58 7.62 16.77
CA VAL A 160 -5.05 7.77 18.15
C VAL A 160 -6.40 8.48 18.27
N GLU A 161 -6.69 9.42 17.38
CA GLU A 161 -7.96 10.16 17.34
C GLU A 161 -9.18 9.31 16.96
N VAL A 162 -8.96 8.11 16.41
CA VAL A 162 -9.99 7.15 15.97
C VAL A 162 -9.78 5.77 16.62
N GLU A 163 -9.09 5.72 17.77
CA GLU A 163 -8.76 4.48 18.47
C GLU A 163 -10.01 3.68 18.84
N ASP A 164 -11.08 4.35 19.32
CA ASP A 164 -12.34 3.71 19.71
C ASP A 164 -13.08 3.04 18.53
N ASP A 165 -12.77 3.45 17.30
CA ASP A 165 -13.35 2.89 16.05
C ASP A 165 -12.45 1.80 15.43
N THR A 166 -11.35 1.41 16.11
CA THR A 166 -10.28 0.59 15.52
C THR A 166 -10.00 -0.66 16.32
N ARG A 167 -10.05 -1.82 15.64
CA ARG A 167 -9.58 -3.12 16.17
C ARG A 167 -8.26 -3.50 15.51
N LEU A 168 -7.23 -3.75 16.30
CA LEU A 168 -5.97 -4.33 15.81
C LEU A 168 -6.14 -5.84 15.56
N VAL A 169 -6.04 -6.26 14.29
CA VAL A 169 -6.18 -7.66 13.86
C VAL A 169 -4.83 -8.35 13.71
N TRP A 170 -3.84 -7.61 13.22
CA TRP A 170 -2.48 -8.11 13.01
C TRP A 170 -1.47 -7.00 13.21
N ASN A 171 -0.36 -7.31 13.88
CA ASN A 171 0.76 -6.39 14.00
C ASN A 171 2.04 -7.20 14.20
N ALA A 172 2.97 -7.09 13.28
CA ALA A 172 4.22 -7.86 13.34
C ALA A 172 5.39 -7.10 12.71
N ARG A 173 6.54 -7.20 13.35
CA ARG A 173 7.84 -6.96 12.75
C ARG A 173 8.29 -8.24 12.05
N CYS A 174 8.61 -8.18 10.77
CA CYS A 174 8.96 -9.33 9.95
C CYS A 174 10.35 -9.17 9.32
N GLU A 175 11.19 -10.19 9.47
CA GLU A 175 12.41 -10.35 8.70
C GLU A 175 12.11 -11.24 7.50
N GLN A 176 12.45 -10.80 6.31
CA GLN A 176 12.17 -11.51 5.08
C GLN A 176 13.24 -11.23 4.01
N VAL A 177 13.21 -11.99 2.95
CA VAL A 177 14.02 -11.72 1.75
C VAL A 177 13.06 -11.24 0.67
N LEU A 178 13.20 -9.99 0.26
CA LEU A 178 12.41 -9.44 -0.85
C LEU A 178 12.96 -9.93 -2.18
N ASP A 179 12.05 -10.27 -3.09
CA ASP A 179 12.29 -10.57 -4.51
C ASP A 179 11.17 -9.91 -5.32
N GLU A 180 11.11 -8.59 -5.20
CA GLU A 180 10.04 -7.75 -5.74
C GLU A 180 10.59 -6.73 -6.74
N GLY A 181 11.49 -7.17 -7.63
CA GLY A 181 12.14 -6.32 -8.63
C GLY A 181 13.41 -5.61 -8.13
N PRO A 182 14.07 -4.83 -9.02
CA PRO A 182 15.43 -4.34 -8.77
C PRO A 182 15.59 -3.42 -7.57
N PHE A 183 14.53 -2.77 -7.11
CA PHE A 183 14.56 -1.84 -5.97
C PHE A 183 14.06 -2.44 -4.65
N HIS A 184 13.50 -3.68 -4.69
CA HIS A 184 13.11 -4.45 -3.52
C HIS A 184 13.72 -5.86 -3.61
N GLN A 185 15.04 -5.95 -3.36
CA GLN A 185 15.80 -7.20 -3.50
C GLN A 185 16.74 -7.42 -2.34
N GLY A 186 16.62 -8.57 -1.67
CA GLY A 186 17.51 -8.99 -0.59
C GLY A 186 16.88 -8.92 0.81
N PRO A 187 17.70 -9.12 1.87
CA PRO A 187 17.23 -9.12 3.25
C PRO A 187 16.54 -7.80 3.61
N ALA A 188 15.38 -7.87 4.22
CA ALA A 188 14.59 -6.72 4.61
C ALA A 188 13.88 -6.95 5.94
N VAL A 189 13.57 -5.84 6.63
CA VAL A 189 12.74 -5.83 7.83
C VAL A 189 11.54 -4.95 7.57
N THR A 190 10.34 -5.51 7.71
CA THR A 190 9.07 -4.82 7.48
C THR A 190 8.19 -4.80 8.72
N CYS A 191 7.28 -3.81 8.77
CA CYS A 191 6.10 -3.82 9.62
C CYS A 191 4.91 -4.28 8.78
N GLN A 192 4.15 -5.23 9.31
CA GLN A 192 2.91 -5.72 8.75
C GLN A 192 1.77 -5.44 9.74
N VAL A 193 0.77 -4.70 9.31
CA VAL A 193 -0.36 -4.29 10.17
C VAL A 193 -1.67 -4.54 9.45
N VAL A 194 -2.66 -5.05 10.18
CA VAL A 194 -4.06 -5.10 9.73
C VAL A 194 -4.92 -4.51 10.84
N LEU A 195 -5.66 -3.48 10.49
CA LEU A 195 -6.67 -2.86 11.33
C LEU A 195 -8.05 -3.13 10.75
N GLN A 196 -9.04 -3.33 11.61
CA GLN A 196 -10.44 -3.45 11.25
C GLN A 196 -11.23 -2.29 11.86
N LYS A 197 -12.08 -1.66 11.06
CA LYS A 197 -13.01 -0.64 11.51
C LYS A 197 -14.20 -1.29 12.19
N HIS A 198 -14.64 -0.76 13.34
CA HIS A 198 -15.85 -1.24 13.98
C HIS A 198 -17.08 -1.04 13.08
N VAL A 199 -18.12 -1.86 13.31
CA VAL A 199 -19.40 -1.81 12.58
C VAL A 199 -20.28 -0.70 13.14
#